data_1111141daca7227f200fae5c53b77785
#
_entry.id   1111141daca7227f200fae5c53b77785
#
_cell.length_a   1.000
_cell.length_b   1.000
_cell.length_c   1.000
_cell.angle_alpha   90.00
_cell.angle_beta   90.00
_cell.angle_gamma   90.00
#
_symmetry.space_group_name_H-M   'P 1'
#
loop_
_entity.id
_entity.type
_entity.pdbx_description
1 polymer ?
#
loop_
_entity_poly.entity_id
_entity_poly.type
_entity_poly.pdbx_seq_one_letter_code
_entity_poly.pdbx_strand_id
1 'polypeptide(L)'
;ASLKATPDNWVVILIQTLAEPNSALVGDAVATLRARPVNKDQIAPVTESLLSIARNVKLPEAVRLDALAAVPNGLSHVNPDTFTFLRSHLDAELPVTIRASAAEVLSRAHLTLDQLAKLTESFKTIGPLEADRLLAAFEACADETLGQKLIVALKTSPTLTSLRVNAIKQRIAKQPAAVQQKAEELYALINVDLAKERQRIEEVLPLVSHGDVRRGQLVFARAKASCTSCHQFGYVGGHIGPDLTHVGGIRSERDLLEAIMFPSASIVRSFEPMQVVTKSGKVYNGLIHKDAPDEVVLIASATETIHVSRDEIEEMRPSHTSIMPAGLDKQLTPQELADLVAFLRNAK
;
A
#
# COMPACT_ATOMS: atom_id res chain seq x y z
N ALA A 1 -14.60 -23.86 9.41
CA ALA A 1 -14.28 -24.05 8.00
C ALA A 1 -14.38 -22.67 7.30
N SER A 2 -13.32 -22.17 6.71
CA SER A 2 -13.38 -20.94 5.92
C SER A 2 -14.05 -21.27 4.58
N LEU A 3 -15.02 -20.45 4.16
CA LEU A 3 -15.65 -20.56 2.85
C LEU A 3 -14.60 -20.20 1.77
N LYS A 4 -14.42 -21.05 0.77
CA LYS A 4 -13.47 -20.80 -0.36
C LYS A 4 -13.98 -19.72 -1.34
N ALA A 5 -15.30 -19.59 -1.46
CA ALA A 5 -15.97 -18.57 -2.27
C ALA A 5 -17.26 -18.12 -1.59
N THR A 6 -17.79 -16.99 -2.02
CA THR A 6 -19.12 -16.50 -1.59
C THR A 6 -20.19 -17.45 -2.11
N PRO A 7 -21.06 -18.04 -1.24
CA PRO A 7 -22.15 -18.90 -1.68
C PRO A 7 -23.11 -18.18 -2.64
N ASP A 8 -23.64 -18.89 -3.65
CA ASP A 8 -24.47 -18.27 -4.70
C ASP A 8 -25.72 -17.57 -4.15
N ASN A 9 -26.37 -18.17 -3.15
CA ASN A 9 -27.52 -17.54 -2.48
C ASN A 9 -27.17 -16.25 -1.75
N TRP A 10 -25.95 -16.13 -1.22
CA TRP A 10 -25.48 -14.88 -0.62
C TRP A 10 -25.22 -13.82 -1.70
N VAL A 11 -24.63 -14.22 -2.83
CA VAL A 11 -24.37 -13.30 -3.95
C VAL A 11 -25.68 -12.68 -4.44
N VAL A 12 -26.76 -13.46 -4.58
CA VAL A 12 -28.09 -12.97 -4.96
C VAL A 12 -28.59 -11.90 -3.98
N ILE A 13 -28.49 -12.19 -2.66
CA ILE A 13 -28.91 -11.23 -1.62
C ILE A 13 -28.04 -9.97 -1.64
N LEU A 14 -26.73 -10.11 -1.80
CA LEU A 14 -25.80 -8.99 -1.87
C LEU A 14 -26.11 -8.07 -3.09
N ILE A 15 -26.38 -8.66 -4.25
CA ILE A 15 -26.80 -7.89 -5.44
C ILE A 15 -28.11 -7.14 -5.19
N GLN A 16 -29.09 -7.76 -4.53
CA GLN A 16 -30.34 -7.10 -4.14
C GLN A 16 -30.09 -5.95 -3.18
N THR A 17 -29.22 -6.16 -2.17
CA THR A 17 -28.83 -5.12 -1.22
C THR A 17 -28.13 -3.93 -1.90
N LEU A 18 -27.29 -4.19 -2.90
CA LEU A 18 -26.64 -3.13 -3.70
C LEU A 18 -27.65 -2.30 -4.50
N ALA A 19 -28.80 -2.86 -4.85
CA ALA A 19 -29.86 -2.14 -5.56
C ALA A 19 -30.76 -1.29 -4.62
N GLU A 20 -30.65 -1.47 -3.31
CA GLU A 20 -31.43 -0.73 -2.33
C GLU A 20 -30.88 0.68 -2.07
N PRO A 21 -31.74 1.68 -1.80
CA PRO A 21 -31.29 3.06 -1.55
C PRO A 21 -30.62 3.27 -0.17
N ASN A 22 -30.58 2.27 0.72
CA ASN A 22 -30.00 2.39 2.06
C ASN A 22 -28.47 2.29 2.02
N SER A 23 -27.77 3.41 2.23
CA SER A 23 -26.32 3.53 2.11
C SER A 23 -25.54 2.69 3.13
N ALA A 24 -26.06 2.43 4.33
CA ALA A 24 -25.34 1.65 5.36
C ALA A 24 -25.16 0.19 4.94
N LEU A 25 -26.22 -0.45 4.47
CA LEU A 25 -26.17 -1.84 4.00
C LEU A 25 -25.38 -2.01 2.70
N VAL A 26 -25.36 -0.98 1.84
CA VAL A 26 -24.57 -0.98 0.60
C VAL A 26 -23.07 -1.12 0.90
N GLY A 27 -22.55 -0.38 1.89
CA GLY A 27 -21.15 -0.47 2.30
C GLY A 27 -20.76 -1.89 2.77
N ASP A 28 -21.59 -2.51 3.59
CA ASP A 28 -21.37 -3.86 4.11
C ASP A 28 -21.45 -4.92 3.00
N ALA A 29 -22.37 -4.75 2.04
CA ALA A 29 -22.49 -5.63 0.89
C ALA A 29 -21.24 -5.54 -0.02
N VAL A 30 -20.75 -4.33 -0.30
CA VAL A 30 -19.49 -4.10 -1.04
C VAL A 30 -18.31 -4.74 -0.32
N ALA A 31 -18.16 -4.52 0.99
CA ALA A 31 -17.08 -5.09 1.78
C ALA A 31 -17.11 -6.64 1.77
N THR A 32 -18.30 -7.23 1.83
CA THR A 32 -18.48 -8.69 1.77
C THR A 32 -18.05 -9.26 0.42
N LEU A 33 -18.44 -8.62 -0.70
CA LEU A 33 -18.04 -9.03 -2.05
C LEU A 33 -16.53 -8.84 -2.29
N ARG A 34 -15.93 -7.80 -1.70
CA ARG A 34 -14.48 -7.56 -1.77
C ARG A 34 -13.67 -8.61 -1.02
N ALA A 35 -14.19 -9.09 0.12
CA ALA A 35 -13.47 -10.01 1.00
C ALA A 35 -13.35 -11.44 0.44
N ARG A 36 -14.16 -11.85 -0.55
CA ARG A 36 -14.22 -13.23 -1.03
C ARG A 36 -14.49 -13.30 -2.53
N PRO A 37 -13.84 -14.25 -3.24
CA PRO A 37 -14.13 -14.46 -4.65
C PRO A 37 -15.58 -14.95 -4.84
N VAL A 38 -16.14 -14.67 -6.02
CA VAL A 38 -17.42 -15.18 -6.48
C VAL A 38 -17.20 -16.24 -7.57
N ASN A 39 -18.18 -17.14 -7.75
CA ASN A 39 -18.13 -18.14 -8.81
C ASN A 39 -18.18 -17.47 -10.19
N LYS A 40 -17.63 -18.16 -11.23
CA LYS A 40 -17.50 -17.59 -12.59
C LYS A 40 -18.80 -17.05 -13.15
N ASP A 41 -19.91 -17.75 -12.93
CA ASP A 41 -21.23 -17.35 -13.44
C ASP A 41 -21.79 -16.11 -12.75
N GLN A 42 -21.27 -15.77 -11.58
CA GLN A 42 -21.66 -14.60 -10.80
C GLN A 42 -20.83 -13.34 -11.10
N ILE A 43 -19.71 -13.49 -11.81
CA ILE A 43 -18.78 -12.37 -12.07
C ILE A 43 -19.50 -11.22 -12.80
N ALA A 44 -20.23 -11.51 -13.87
CA ALA A 44 -20.87 -10.47 -14.68
C ALA A 44 -21.95 -9.69 -13.90
N PRO A 45 -22.95 -10.32 -13.26
CA PRO A 45 -23.98 -9.60 -12.50
C PRO A 45 -23.40 -8.84 -11.30
N VAL A 46 -22.40 -9.39 -10.60
CA VAL A 46 -21.71 -8.70 -9.50
C VAL A 46 -20.96 -7.47 -10.03
N THR A 47 -20.23 -7.60 -11.13
CA THR A 47 -19.51 -6.48 -11.76
C THR A 47 -20.46 -5.34 -12.13
N GLU A 48 -21.60 -5.65 -12.78
CA GLU A 48 -22.57 -4.64 -13.17
C GLU A 48 -23.14 -3.89 -11.96
N SER A 49 -23.51 -4.61 -10.90
CA SER A 49 -24.03 -4.03 -9.67
C SER A 49 -22.99 -3.14 -8.98
N LEU A 50 -21.73 -3.59 -8.87
CA LEU A 50 -20.63 -2.80 -8.27
C LEU A 50 -20.32 -1.54 -9.10
N LEU A 51 -20.33 -1.62 -10.43
CA LEU A 51 -20.15 -0.46 -11.30
C LEU A 51 -21.31 0.54 -11.19
N SER A 52 -22.54 0.08 -10.93
CA SER A 52 -23.67 0.94 -10.63
C SER A 52 -23.45 1.75 -9.35
N ILE A 53 -22.98 1.08 -8.27
CA ILE A 53 -22.60 1.74 -7.02
C ILE A 53 -21.50 2.77 -7.24
N ALA A 54 -20.46 2.41 -7.98
CA ALA A 54 -19.33 3.30 -8.24
C ALA A 54 -19.73 4.59 -8.98
N ARG A 55 -20.73 4.51 -9.84
CA ARG A 55 -21.27 5.67 -10.60
C ARG A 55 -22.22 6.53 -9.79
N ASN A 56 -22.75 6.03 -8.68
CA ASN A 56 -23.74 6.76 -7.88
C ASN A 56 -23.06 7.86 -7.05
N VAL A 57 -23.07 9.09 -7.57
CA VAL A 57 -22.46 10.25 -6.91
C VAL A 57 -23.12 10.67 -5.59
N LYS A 58 -24.28 10.12 -5.26
CA LYS A 58 -24.95 10.35 -3.97
C LYS A 58 -24.35 9.51 -2.83
N LEU A 59 -23.60 8.47 -3.17
CA LEU A 59 -22.92 7.64 -2.19
C LEU A 59 -21.55 8.25 -1.78
N PRO A 60 -21.07 7.97 -0.55
CA PRO A 60 -19.76 8.38 -0.12
C PRO A 60 -18.65 7.89 -1.07
N GLU A 61 -17.62 8.71 -1.29
CA GLU A 61 -16.49 8.37 -2.17
C GLU A 61 -15.79 7.06 -1.75
N ALA A 62 -15.66 6.83 -0.45
CA ALA A 62 -15.12 5.57 0.08
C ALA A 62 -15.89 4.35 -0.43
N VAL A 63 -17.23 4.37 -0.36
CA VAL A 63 -18.09 3.26 -0.83
C VAL A 63 -17.96 3.07 -2.34
N ARG A 64 -17.85 4.15 -3.10
CA ARG A 64 -17.66 4.12 -4.55
C ARG A 64 -16.31 3.54 -4.95
N LEU A 65 -15.24 3.92 -4.24
CA LEU A 65 -13.90 3.36 -4.43
C LEU A 65 -13.83 1.87 -4.06
N ASP A 66 -14.43 1.51 -2.93
CA ASP A 66 -14.49 0.11 -2.50
C ASP A 66 -15.31 -0.76 -3.47
N ALA A 67 -16.37 -0.21 -4.05
CA ALA A 67 -17.12 -0.90 -5.10
C ALA A 67 -16.26 -1.16 -6.34
N LEU A 68 -15.43 -0.19 -6.79
CA LEU A 68 -14.47 -0.41 -7.88
C LEU A 68 -13.41 -1.45 -7.51
N ALA A 69 -12.91 -1.41 -6.27
CA ALA A 69 -11.91 -2.36 -5.78
C ALA A 69 -12.49 -3.79 -5.63
N ALA A 70 -13.78 -3.91 -5.37
CA ALA A 70 -14.49 -5.19 -5.26
C ALA A 70 -14.78 -5.85 -6.62
N VAL A 71 -14.58 -5.16 -7.75
CA VAL A 71 -14.84 -5.72 -9.09
C VAL A 71 -13.95 -6.96 -9.31
N PRO A 72 -14.56 -8.13 -9.55
CA PRO A 72 -13.80 -9.36 -9.78
C PRO A 72 -12.87 -9.23 -10.99
N ASN A 73 -11.61 -9.66 -10.84
CA ASN A 73 -10.56 -9.57 -11.86
C ASN A 73 -10.13 -8.14 -12.26
N GLY A 74 -10.61 -7.11 -11.58
CA GLY A 74 -10.32 -5.70 -11.90
C GLY A 74 -11.13 -5.16 -13.07
N LEU A 75 -10.87 -3.90 -13.43
CA LEU A 75 -11.57 -3.23 -14.53
C LEU A 75 -10.92 -3.56 -15.86
N SER A 76 -11.65 -4.19 -16.78
CA SER A 76 -11.22 -4.46 -18.15
C SER A 76 -11.15 -3.21 -19.02
N HIS A 77 -11.84 -2.14 -18.63
CA HIS A 77 -11.83 -0.83 -19.26
C HIS A 77 -12.08 0.26 -18.24
N VAL A 78 -11.31 1.33 -18.31
CA VAL A 78 -11.46 2.50 -17.43
C VAL A 78 -11.79 3.71 -18.29
N ASN A 79 -13.02 4.24 -18.15
CA ASN A 79 -13.40 5.46 -18.85
C ASN A 79 -12.68 6.70 -18.24
N PRO A 80 -12.62 7.84 -18.97
CA PRO A 80 -11.90 9.03 -18.51
C PRO A 80 -12.34 9.58 -17.15
N ASP A 81 -13.65 9.54 -16.87
CA ASP A 81 -14.21 10.07 -15.61
C ASP A 81 -13.81 9.18 -14.43
N THR A 82 -13.92 7.86 -14.58
CA THR A 82 -13.47 6.89 -13.56
C THR A 82 -11.97 7.00 -13.34
N PHE A 83 -11.18 7.18 -14.42
CA PHE A 83 -9.72 7.35 -14.28
C PHE A 83 -9.39 8.64 -13.52
N THR A 84 -10.03 9.74 -13.84
CA THR A 84 -9.85 11.02 -13.14
C THR A 84 -10.24 10.91 -11.68
N PHE A 85 -11.39 10.27 -11.39
CA PHE A 85 -11.83 9.99 -10.02
C PHE A 85 -10.81 9.16 -9.24
N LEU A 86 -10.33 8.05 -9.78
CA LEU A 86 -9.32 7.22 -9.12
C LEU A 86 -8.02 7.97 -8.87
N ARG A 87 -7.54 8.71 -9.88
CA ARG A 87 -6.28 9.45 -9.79
C ARG A 87 -6.33 10.58 -8.76
N SER A 88 -7.47 11.28 -8.62
CA SER A 88 -7.64 12.33 -7.60
C SER A 88 -7.62 11.79 -6.17
N HIS A 89 -7.83 10.48 -5.98
CA HIS A 89 -7.81 9.84 -4.66
C HIS A 89 -6.48 9.17 -4.31
N LEU A 90 -5.39 9.51 -5.02
CA LEU A 90 -4.03 9.03 -4.73
C LEU A 90 -3.21 9.98 -3.87
N ASP A 91 -3.69 11.19 -3.58
CA ASP A 91 -2.93 12.21 -2.86
C ASP A 91 -2.56 11.75 -1.45
N ALA A 92 -1.30 11.96 -1.06
CA ALA A 92 -0.75 11.55 0.23
C ALA A 92 -1.45 12.18 1.45
N GLU A 93 -2.14 13.30 1.28
CA GLU A 93 -2.89 13.98 2.34
C GLU A 93 -4.25 13.31 2.63
N LEU A 94 -4.75 12.47 1.72
CA LEU A 94 -6.02 11.75 1.91
C LEU A 94 -5.87 10.57 2.88
N PRO A 95 -6.97 10.10 3.51
CA PRO A 95 -6.95 8.91 4.35
C PRO A 95 -6.39 7.69 3.63
N VAL A 96 -5.59 6.88 4.34
CA VAL A 96 -4.89 5.72 3.76
C VAL A 96 -5.83 4.71 3.11
N THR A 97 -7.00 4.49 3.68
CA THR A 97 -8.01 3.58 3.12
C THR A 97 -8.50 4.03 1.74
N ILE A 98 -8.73 5.33 1.58
CA ILE A 98 -9.13 5.96 0.31
C ILE A 98 -8.04 5.76 -0.75
N ARG A 99 -6.80 6.14 -0.42
CA ARG A 99 -5.64 6.01 -1.33
C ARG A 99 -5.38 4.56 -1.71
N ALA A 100 -5.45 3.66 -0.73
CA ALA A 100 -5.20 2.24 -0.94
C ALA A 100 -6.24 1.62 -1.88
N SER A 101 -7.54 1.94 -1.73
CA SER A 101 -8.59 1.47 -2.63
C SER A 101 -8.39 2.02 -4.05
N ALA A 102 -8.05 3.32 -4.21
CA ALA A 102 -7.76 3.90 -5.51
C ALA A 102 -6.53 3.26 -6.19
N ALA A 103 -5.44 3.07 -5.45
CA ALA A 103 -4.23 2.42 -5.94
C ALA A 103 -4.47 0.95 -6.30
N GLU A 104 -5.26 0.22 -5.52
CA GLU A 104 -5.65 -1.16 -5.81
C GLU A 104 -6.40 -1.27 -7.13
N VAL A 105 -7.41 -0.42 -7.35
CA VAL A 105 -8.16 -0.42 -8.61
C VAL A 105 -7.24 -0.15 -9.80
N LEU A 106 -6.43 0.93 -9.73
CA LEU A 106 -5.53 1.30 -10.82
C LEU A 106 -4.46 0.24 -11.11
N SER A 107 -3.96 -0.45 -10.07
CA SER A 107 -2.94 -1.49 -10.23
C SER A 107 -3.44 -2.74 -10.95
N ARG A 108 -4.74 -3.01 -10.90
CA ARG A 108 -5.40 -4.20 -11.48
C ARG A 108 -6.17 -3.89 -12.76
N ALA A 109 -6.35 -2.60 -13.10
CA ALA A 109 -7.13 -2.17 -14.24
C ALA A 109 -6.35 -2.25 -15.56
N HIS A 110 -7.05 -2.53 -16.65
CA HIS A 110 -6.47 -2.39 -17.99
C HIS A 110 -6.51 -0.91 -18.41
N LEU A 111 -5.38 -0.25 -18.25
CA LEU A 111 -5.19 1.17 -18.57
C LEU A 111 -4.65 1.34 -19.99
N THR A 112 -5.11 2.39 -20.68
CA THR A 112 -4.53 2.80 -21.97
C THR A 112 -3.14 3.42 -21.80
N LEU A 113 -2.34 3.51 -22.87
CA LEU A 113 -1.02 4.16 -22.81
C LEU A 113 -1.12 5.62 -22.36
N ASP A 114 -2.17 6.36 -22.77
CA ASP A 114 -2.41 7.73 -22.31
C ASP A 114 -2.72 7.80 -20.79
N GLN A 115 -3.53 6.87 -20.29
CA GLN A 115 -3.82 6.77 -18.86
C GLN A 115 -2.56 6.41 -18.06
N LEU A 116 -1.78 5.45 -18.52
CA LEU A 116 -0.50 5.10 -17.90
C LEU A 116 0.48 6.29 -17.91
N ALA A 117 0.54 7.03 -19.02
CA ALA A 117 1.37 8.23 -19.11
C ALA A 117 0.96 9.31 -18.11
N LYS A 118 -0.35 9.50 -17.91
CA LYS A 118 -0.88 10.41 -16.87
C LYS A 118 -0.65 9.87 -15.47
N LEU A 119 -0.70 8.55 -15.27
CA LEU A 119 -0.44 7.93 -13.98
C LEU A 119 1.01 8.10 -13.52
N THR A 120 2.00 8.21 -14.45
CA THR A 120 3.39 8.52 -14.06
C THR A 120 3.51 9.84 -13.31
N GLU A 121 2.64 10.81 -13.57
CA GLU A 121 2.66 12.10 -12.91
C GLU A 121 2.26 12.01 -11.42
N SER A 122 1.43 11.03 -11.09
CA SER A 122 0.98 10.81 -9.71
C SER A 122 2.13 10.41 -8.76
N PHE A 123 3.24 9.86 -9.29
CA PHE A 123 4.43 9.56 -8.47
C PHE A 123 5.08 10.79 -7.82
N LYS A 124 4.66 12.01 -8.19
CA LYS A 124 5.11 13.25 -7.55
C LYS A 124 4.41 13.54 -6.23
N THR A 125 3.21 13.00 -6.03
CA THR A 125 2.32 13.35 -4.90
C THR A 125 1.85 12.16 -4.08
N ILE A 126 2.03 10.92 -4.57
CA ILE A 126 1.63 9.71 -3.82
C ILE A 126 2.51 9.50 -2.59
N GLY A 127 1.91 8.85 -1.59
CA GLY A 127 2.64 8.40 -0.42
C GLY A 127 3.42 7.09 -0.67
N PRO A 128 4.35 6.76 0.24
CA PRO A 128 5.17 5.54 0.14
C PRO A 128 4.34 4.25 0.24
N LEU A 129 3.16 4.31 0.85
CA LEU A 129 2.26 3.16 1.00
C LEU A 129 1.64 2.69 -0.32
N GLU A 130 1.44 3.61 -1.28
CA GLU A 130 0.81 3.33 -2.57
C GLU A 130 1.80 3.11 -3.71
N ALA A 131 3.04 3.58 -3.57
CA ALA A 131 4.03 3.64 -4.65
C ALA A 131 4.34 2.26 -5.26
N ASP A 132 4.61 1.24 -4.44
CA ASP A 132 4.93 -0.11 -4.91
C ASP A 132 3.72 -0.76 -5.60
N ARG A 133 2.51 -0.55 -5.06
CA ARG A 133 1.27 -1.07 -5.63
C ARG A 133 0.98 -0.48 -7.01
N LEU A 134 1.14 0.83 -7.19
CA LEU A 134 0.91 1.50 -8.48
C LEU A 134 1.88 1.07 -9.57
N LEU A 135 3.10 0.64 -9.23
CA LEU A 135 4.03 0.07 -10.20
C LEU A 135 3.46 -1.14 -10.93
N ALA A 136 2.55 -1.91 -10.30
CA ALA A 136 1.92 -3.07 -10.94
C ALA A 136 1.11 -2.70 -12.18
N ALA A 137 0.54 -1.49 -12.26
CA ALA A 137 -0.18 -1.02 -13.45
C ALA A 137 0.68 -1.01 -14.71
N PHE A 138 2.01 -0.90 -14.58
CA PHE A 138 2.95 -0.82 -15.69
C PHE A 138 3.56 -2.17 -16.10
N GLU A 139 3.28 -3.26 -15.37
CA GLU A 139 3.90 -4.58 -15.59
C GLU A 139 3.61 -5.19 -16.97
N ALA A 140 2.41 -4.94 -17.50
CA ALA A 140 2.00 -5.44 -18.82
C ALA A 140 2.40 -4.52 -19.98
N CYS A 141 2.94 -3.34 -19.69
CA CYS A 141 3.30 -2.35 -20.71
C CYS A 141 4.69 -2.67 -21.28
N ALA A 142 4.81 -2.72 -22.61
CA ALA A 142 6.07 -2.90 -23.32
C ALA A 142 6.46 -1.67 -24.17
N ASP A 143 5.80 -0.53 -23.97
CA ASP A 143 6.11 0.71 -24.69
C ASP A 143 7.34 1.39 -24.09
N GLU A 144 8.39 1.57 -24.93
CA GLU A 144 9.67 2.12 -24.51
C GLU A 144 9.56 3.57 -24.02
N THR A 145 8.80 4.40 -24.71
CA THR A 145 8.63 5.82 -24.37
C THR A 145 7.97 5.97 -23.00
N LEU A 146 6.94 5.18 -22.76
CA LEU A 146 6.25 5.16 -21.46
C LEU A 146 7.13 4.58 -20.35
N GLY A 147 7.87 3.51 -20.64
CA GLY A 147 8.84 2.95 -19.70
C GLY A 147 9.90 3.95 -19.27
N GLN A 148 10.47 4.70 -20.24
CA GLN A 148 11.43 5.77 -19.95
C GLN A 148 10.81 6.91 -19.15
N LYS A 149 9.56 7.29 -19.44
CA LYS A 149 8.80 8.30 -18.67
C LYS A 149 8.59 7.84 -17.23
N LEU A 150 8.26 6.57 -17.02
CA LEU A 150 8.13 5.98 -15.68
C LEU A 150 9.45 6.08 -14.90
N ILE A 151 10.58 5.66 -15.48
CA ILE A 151 11.88 5.74 -14.81
C ILE A 151 12.22 7.18 -14.41
N VAL A 152 11.95 8.16 -15.28
CA VAL A 152 12.16 9.58 -14.96
C VAL A 152 11.25 10.03 -13.79
N ALA A 153 9.98 9.63 -13.81
CA ALA A 153 9.04 9.97 -12.74
C ALA A 153 9.48 9.38 -11.39
N LEU A 154 9.94 8.12 -11.36
CA LEU A 154 10.45 7.45 -10.17
C LEU A 154 11.71 8.10 -9.62
N LYS A 155 12.66 8.52 -10.47
CA LYS A 155 13.88 9.22 -10.03
C LYS A 155 13.60 10.53 -9.28
N THR A 156 12.52 11.19 -9.62
CA THR A 156 12.12 12.49 -9.04
C THR A 156 11.02 12.35 -7.96
N SER A 157 10.57 11.13 -7.70
CA SER A 157 9.53 10.86 -6.72
C SER A 157 10.03 11.06 -5.29
N PRO A 158 9.28 11.73 -4.41
CA PRO A 158 9.58 11.80 -2.99
C PRO A 158 9.55 10.43 -2.30
N THR A 159 8.91 9.44 -2.94
CA THR A 159 8.80 8.07 -2.43
C THR A 159 9.89 7.14 -2.97
N LEU A 160 10.91 7.66 -3.68
CA LEU A 160 11.97 6.85 -4.29
C LEU A 160 12.60 5.87 -3.31
N THR A 161 12.90 6.31 -2.09
CA THR A 161 13.54 5.49 -1.06
C THR A 161 12.63 4.45 -0.41
N SER A 162 11.30 4.55 -0.62
CA SER A 162 10.35 3.51 -0.19
C SER A 162 10.27 2.35 -1.19
N LEU A 163 10.76 2.56 -2.41
CA LEU A 163 10.72 1.55 -3.46
C LEU A 163 11.88 0.57 -3.32
N ARG A 164 11.59 -0.69 -3.56
CA ARG A 164 12.57 -1.77 -3.52
C ARG A 164 13.09 -2.07 -4.92
N VAL A 165 14.41 -2.10 -5.09
CA VAL A 165 15.04 -2.41 -6.39
C VAL A 165 14.49 -3.69 -7.00
N ASN A 166 14.36 -4.76 -6.22
CA ASN A 166 13.83 -6.04 -6.70
C ASN A 166 12.37 -5.94 -7.16
N ALA A 167 11.52 -5.16 -6.47
CA ALA A 167 10.15 -4.93 -6.88
C ALA A 167 10.10 -4.18 -8.22
N ILE A 168 10.91 -3.12 -8.38
CA ILE A 168 10.98 -2.39 -9.65
C ILE A 168 11.48 -3.31 -10.78
N LYS A 169 12.58 -4.05 -10.57
CA LYS A 169 13.11 -5.01 -11.55
C LYS A 169 12.04 -5.97 -12.04
N GLN A 170 11.25 -6.52 -11.14
CA GLN A 170 10.18 -7.45 -11.46
C GLN A 170 9.07 -6.79 -12.30
N ARG A 171 8.66 -5.56 -11.95
CA ARG A 171 7.60 -4.82 -12.66
C ARG A 171 8.00 -4.38 -14.06
N ILE A 172 9.30 -4.09 -14.29
CA ILE A 172 9.79 -3.68 -15.60
C ILE A 172 10.47 -4.81 -16.39
N ALA A 173 10.41 -6.06 -15.90
CA ALA A 173 11.08 -7.19 -16.55
C ALA A 173 10.68 -7.41 -18.01
N LYS A 174 9.44 -7.05 -18.38
CA LYS A 174 8.92 -7.15 -19.75
C LYS A 174 9.15 -5.89 -20.60
N GLN A 175 9.70 -4.84 -19.99
CA GLN A 175 10.02 -3.60 -20.71
C GLN A 175 11.23 -3.79 -21.64
N PRO A 176 11.36 -2.97 -22.72
CA PRO A 176 12.51 -2.99 -23.60
C PRO A 176 13.85 -2.83 -22.87
N ALA A 177 14.92 -3.40 -23.44
CA ALA A 177 16.26 -3.37 -22.85
C ALA A 177 16.74 -1.93 -22.53
N ALA A 178 16.41 -0.97 -23.37
CA ALA A 178 16.74 0.45 -23.14
C ALA A 178 16.13 1.00 -21.84
N VAL A 179 14.91 0.59 -21.48
CA VAL A 179 14.25 0.97 -20.22
C VAL A 179 14.95 0.30 -19.05
N GLN A 180 15.25 -1.00 -19.15
CA GLN A 180 15.96 -1.75 -18.11
C GLN A 180 17.35 -1.16 -17.84
N GLN A 181 18.10 -0.80 -18.90
CA GLN A 181 19.40 -0.14 -18.77
C GLN A 181 19.28 1.22 -18.06
N LYS A 182 18.29 2.02 -18.43
CA LYS A 182 18.05 3.34 -17.79
C LYS A 182 17.64 3.20 -16.32
N ALA A 183 17.04 2.08 -15.94
CA ALA A 183 16.68 1.80 -14.57
C ALA A 183 17.91 1.50 -13.66
N GLU A 184 19.07 1.12 -14.22
CA GLU A 184 20.29 0.92 -13.40
C GLU A 184 20.71 2.21 -12.66
N GLU A 185 20.52 3.38 -13.29
CA GLU A 185 20.76 4.66 -12.63
C GLU A 185 19.76 4.91 -11.49
N LEU A 186 18.50 4.49 -11.67
CA LEU A 186 17.48 4.55 -10.61
C LEU A 186 17.86 3.64 -9.43
N TYR A 187 18.36 2.43 -9.70
CA TYR A 187 18.78 1.50 -8.65
C TYR A 187 19.97 2.05 -7.85
N ALA A 188 20.92 2.72 -8.52
CA ALA A 188 22.02 3.39 -7.85
C ALA A 188 21.55 4.52 -6.91
N LEU A 189 20.47 5.23 -7.27
CA LEU A 189 19.86 6.26 -6.41
C LEU A 189 19.11 5.67 -5.19
N ILE A 190 18.49 4.48 -5.36
CA ILE A 190 17.77 3.80 -4.27
C ILE A 190 18.76 3.16 -3.28
N ASN A 191 19.90 2.67 -3.76
CA ASN A 191 20.98 2.14 -2.92
C ASN A 191 21.71 3.29 -2.23
N VAL A 192 21.02 3.92 -1.31
CA VAL A 192 21.41 5.16 -0.65
C VAL A 192 22.70 5.00 0.12
N ASP A 193 23.51 6.02 0.06
CA ASP A 193 24.67 6.26 0.92
C ASP A 193 24.23 6.30 2.40
N LEU A 194 24.40 5.17 3.10
CA LEU A 194 24.09 5.02 4.53
C LEU A 194 24.74 6.10 5.40
N ALA A 195 25.84 6.71 4.93
CA ALA A 195 26.49 7.80 5.63
C ALA A 195 25.64 9.09 5.63
N LYS A 196 25.02 9.43 4.47
CA LYS A 196 24.11 10.59 4.39
C LYS A 196 22.87 10.42 5.26
N GLU A 197 22.36 9.21 5.31
CA GLU A 197 21.18 8.92 6.12
C GLU A 197 21.51 9.01 7.62
N ARG A 198 22.68 8.52 8.06
CA ARG A 198 23.16 8.70 9.44
C ARG A 198 23.36 10.17 9.78
N GLN A 199 23.90 10.97 8.86
CA GLN A 199 24.03 12.42 9.04
C GLN A 199 22.69 13.08 9.32
N ARG A 200 21.62 12.67 8.63
CA ARG A 200 20.27 13.19 8.84
C ARG A 200 19.73 12.90 10.26
N ILE A 201 20.05 11.76 10.85
CA ILE A 201 19.72 11.51 12.26
C ILE A 201 20.38 12.54 13.16
N GLU A 202 21.69 12.82 12.94
CA GLU A 202 22.42 13.80 13.73
C GLU A 202 21.87 15.23 13.57
N GLU A 203 21.26 15.55 12.44
CA GLU A 203 20.60 16.84 12.19
C GLU A 203 19.25 16.96 12.92
N VAL A 204 18.48 15.86 12.99
CA VAL A 204 17.14 15.87 13.61
C VAL A 204 17.18 15.65 15.11
N LEU A 205 18.12 14.82 15.60
CA LEU A 205 18.18 14.44 17.02
C LEU A 205 18.22 15.64 17.99
N PRO A 206 18.95 16.72 17.74
CA PRO A 206 18.93 17.92 18.60
C PRO A 206 17.56 18.61 18.67
N LEU A 207 16.75 18.49 17.60
CA LEU A 207 15.43 19.11 17.54
C LEU A 207 14.41 18.41 18.42
N VAL A 208 14.64 17.12 18.75
CA VAL A 208 13.72 16.31 19.57
C VAL A 208 13.53 16.91 20.97
N SER A 209 14.57 17.52 21.55
CA SER A 209 14.50 18.19 22.84
C SER A 209 13.54 19.42 22.84
N HIS A 210 13.20 19.94 21.67
CA HIS A 210 12.25 21.03 21.44
C HIS A 210 10.94 20.52 20.82
N GLY A 211 10.77 19.20 20.73
CA GLY A 211 9.57 18.57 20.20
C GLY A 211 8.35 18.75 21.11
N ASP A 212 7.20 18.97 20.51
CA ASP A 212 5.92 19.10 21.20
C ASP A 212 5.12 17.80 21.14
N VAL A 213 4.81 17.22 22.29
CA VAL A 213 4.10 15.94 22.43
C VAL A 213 2.72 15.97 21.77
N ARG A 214 1.97 17.08 21.90
CA ARG A 214 0.61 17.20 21.34
C ARG A 214 0.65 17.30 19.82
N ARG A 215 1.57 18.08 19.27
CA ARG A 215 1.78 18.13 17.81
C ARG A 215 2.24 16.76 17.30
N GLY A 216 3.14 16.09 18.03
CA GLY A 216 3.58 14.74 17.68
C GLY A 216 2.44 13.72 17.66
N GLN A 217 1.50 13.78 18.60
CA GLN A 217 0.28 12.97 18.57
C GLN A 217 -0.54 13.22 17.31
N LEU A 218 -0.68 14.48 16.89
CA LEU A 218 -1.38 14.81 15.65
C LEU A 218 -0.64 14.28 14.41
N VAL A 219 0.69 14.34 14.38
CA VAL A 219 1.50 13.76 13.32
C VAL A 219 1.30 12.26 13.24
N PHE A 220 1.31 11.56 14.38
CA PHE A 220 1.08 10.12 14.47
C PHE A 220 -0.27 9.69 13.88
N ALA A 221 -1.31 10.50 14.09
CA ALA A 221 -2.67 10.23 13.64
C ALA A 221 -2.97 10.72 12.22
N ARG A 222 -2.15 11.63 11.65
CA ARG A 222 -2.40 12.23 10.33
C ARG A 222 -2.30 11.22 9.19
N ALA A 223 -3.10 11.43 8.15
CA ALA A 223 -3.14 10.61 6.95
C ALA A 223 -1.78 10.50 6.23
N LYS A 224 -0.96 11.53 6.28
CA LYS A 224 0.31 11.65 5.55
C LYS A 224 1.33 10.57 5.96
N ALA A 225 1.60 10.43 7.25
CA ALA A 225 2.50 9.40 7.78
C ALA A 225 1.75 8.11 8.14
N SER A 226 0.46 8.22 8.49
CA SER A 226 -0.47 7.12 8.75
C SER A 226 0.04 6.05 9.74
N CYS A 227 0.76 6.46 10.78
CA CYS A 227 1.34 5.51 11.75
C CYS A 227 0.25 4.63 12.39
N THR A 228 -0.92 5.21 12.68
CA THR A 228 -2.10 4.52 13.23
C THR A 228 -2.68 3.45 12.31
N SER A 229 -2.37 3.44 11.01
CA SER A 229 -2.86 2.39 10.12
C SER A 229 -2.21 1.02 10.41
N CYS A 230 -1.01 1.03 10.97
CA CYS A 230 -0.22 -0.16 11.24
C CYS A 230 0.02 -0.39 12.74
N HIS A 231 0.19 0.69 13.52
CA HIS A 231 0.58 0.63 14.92
C HIS A 231 -0.56 0.97 15.86
N GLN A 232 -0.72 0.16 16.88
CA GLN A 232 -1.58 0.47 18.02
C GLN A 232 -0.89 1.50 18.93
N PHE A 233 -1.70 2.43 19.48
CA PHE A 233 -1.33 3.31 20.58
C PHE A 233 -2.52 3.45 21.51
N GLY A 234 -2.42 2.96 22.73
CA GLY A 234 -3.55 2.80 23.63
C GLY A 234 -4.59 1.82 23.06
N TYR A 235 -5.79 2.32 22.83
CA TYR A 235 -6.91 1.52 22.29
C TYR A 235 -7.17 1.82 20.79
N VAL A 236 -6.31 2.59 20.14
CA VAL A 236 -6.52 3.07 18.75
C VAL A 236 -5.36 2.62 17.87
N GLY A 237 -5.68 2.22 16.64
CA GLY A 237 -4.71 1.88 15.61
C GLY A 237 -4.73 0.42 15.16
N GLY A 238 -3.88 0.11 14.18
CA GLY A 238 -3.72 -1.23 13.61
C GLY A 238 -2.81 -2.13 14.43
N HIS A 239 -2.82 -3.43 14.08
CA HIS A 239 -2.04 -4.46 14.80
C HIS A 239 -1.03 -5.19 13.90
N ILE A 240 -0.73 -4.63 12.73
CA ILE A 240 0.25 -5.20 11.81
C ILE A 240 1.68 -4.72 12.05
N GLY A 241 1.85 -3.69 12.91
CA GLY A 241 3.11 -3.26 13.47
C GLY A 241 3.10 -3.41 15.00
N PRO A 242 4.26 -3.29 15.66
CA PRO A 242 4.36 -3.29 17.12
C PRO A 242 3.42 -2.29 17.79
N ASP A 243 2.89 -2.66 18.95
CA ASP A 243 2.20 -1.73 19.84
C ASP A 243 3.21 -0.71 20.39
N LEU A 244 2.91 0.57 20.20
CA LEU A 244 3.77 1.68 20.58
C LEU A 244 3.33 2.37 21.88
N THR A 245 2.32 1.83 22.58
CA THR A 245 1.76 2.42 23.80
C THR A 245 2.81 2.69 24.89
N HIS A 246 3.82 1.81 24.99
CA HIS A 246 4.89 1.92 26.00
C HIS A 246 6.29 2.01 25.38
N VAL A 247 6.39 2.39 24.11
CA VAL A 247 7.66 2.36 23.37
C VAL A 247 8.71 3.31 23.95
N GLY A 248 8.30 4.44 24.50
CA GLY A 248 9.19 5.44 25.09
C GLY A 248 9.87 4.97 26.39
N GLY A 249 9.35 3.93 27.05
CA GLY A 249 10.03 3.26 28.17
C GLY A 249 11.15 2.31 27.72
N ILE A 250 11.13 1.89 26.44
CA ILE A 250 11.99 0.81 25.91
C ILE A 250 13.04 1.35 24.95
N ARG A 251 12.72 2.40 24.18
CA ARG A 251 13.55 2.95 23.09
C ARG A 251 14.05 4.35 23.41
N SER A 252 15.31 4.65 23.08
CA SER A 252 15.83 6.01 23.12
C SER A 252 15.29 6.85 21.95
N GLU A 253 15.47 8.16 22.01
CA GLU A 253 15.10 9.08 20.90
C GLU A 253 15.81 8.72 19.61
N ARG A 254 17.09 8.36 19.69
CA ARG A 254 17.89 7.88 18.56
C ARG A 254 17.31 6.58 17.97
N ASP A 255 16.98 5.59 18.82
CA ASP A 255 16.40 4.32 18.35
C ASP A 255 15.06 4.53 17.65
N LEU A 256 14.24 5.48 18.15
CA LEU A 256 12.96 5.84 17.54
C LEU A 256 13.17 6.50 16.18
N LEU A 257 14.12 7.45 16.07
CA LEU A 257 14.47 8.05 14.77
C LEU A 257 15.00 7.00 13.79
N GLU A 258 15.91 6.14 14.21
CA GLU A 258 16.44 5.06 13.38
C GLU A 258 15.33 4.12 12.90
N ALA A 259 14.40 3.73 13.77
CA ALA A 259 13.28 2.86 13.41
C ALA A 259 12.32 3.51 12.40
N ILE A 260 12.11 4.82 12.48
CA ILE A 260 11.25 5.56 11.54
C ILE A 260 11.96 5.75 10.19
N MET A 261 13.24 6.11 10.20
CA MET A 261 14.01 6.44 8.99
C MET A 261 14.51 5.18 8.28
N PHE A 262 14.85 4.12 9.03
CA PHE A 262 15.42 2.85 8.54
C PHE A 262 14.64 1.64 9.04
N PRO A 263 13.38 1.48 8.66
CA PRO A 263 12.49 0.45 9.23
C PRO A 263 12.97 -0.99 8.98
N SER A 264 13.87 -1.20 8.03
CA SER A 264 14.48 -2.51 7.77
C SER A 264 15.79 -2.75 8.51
N ALA A 265 16.37 -1.74 9.19
CA ALA A 265 17.63 -1.90 9.89
C ALA A 265 17.48 -2.73 11.19
N SER A 266 16.31 -2.66 11.82
CA SER A 266 16.01 -3.41 13.03
C SER A 266 14.54 -3.80 13.07
N ILE A 267 14.25 -5.06 12.76
CA ILE A 267 12.89 -5.60 12.75
C ILE A 267 12.64 -6.34 14.07
N VAL A 268 11.51 -6.04 14.72
CA VAL A 268 11.10 -6.73 15.95
C VAL A 268 10.75 -8.17 15.62
N ARG A 269 11.27 -9.14 16.37
CA ARG A 269 11.17 -10.59 16.10
C ARG A 269 9.76 -11.07 15.76
N SER A 270 8.73 -10.58 16.43
CA SER A 270 7.32 -10.97 16.16
C SER A 270 6.73 -10.35 14.89
N PHE A 271 7.46 -9.44 14.23
CA PHE A 271 7.06 -8.73 13.03
C PHE A 271 8.05 -8.92 11.88
N GLU A 272 8.80 -10.03 11.89
CA GLU A 272 9.69 -10.41 10.80
C GLU A 272 8.87 -10.87 9.59
N PRO A 273 8.99 -10.18 8.44
CA PRO A 273 8.26 -10.58 7.25
C PRO A 273 8.84 -11.83 6.62
N MET A 274 8.00 -12.54 5.88
CA MET A 274 8.41 -13.63 5.02
C MET A 274 8.33 -13.22 3.56
N GLN A 275 9.31 -13.65 2.79
CA GLN A 275 9.28 -13.58 1.33
C GLN A 275 8.77 -14.91 0.79
N VAL A 276 7.74 -14.87 -0.03
CA VAL A 276 7.16 -16.02 -0.71
C VAL A 276 7.40 -15.88 -2.20
N VAL A 277 8.12 -16.81 -2.79
CA VAL A 277 8.37 -16.91 -4.24
C VAL A 277 7.44 -17.97 -4.80
N THR A 278 6.71 -17.63 -5.86
CA THR A 278 5.83 -18.58 -6.54
C THR A 278 6.53 -19.23 -7.75
N LYS A 279 6.06 -20.40 -8.16
CA LYS A 279 6.51 -21.10 -9.38
C LYS A 279 6.35 -20.26 -10.66
N SER A 280 5.47 -19.27 -10.65
CA SER A 280 5.31 -18.30 -11.74
C SER A 280 6.31 -17.12 -11.65
N GLY A 281 7.22 -17.13 -10.67
CA GLY A 281 8.22 -16.09 -10.46
C GLY A 281 7.71 -14.84 -9.75
N LYS A 282 6.47 -14.82 -9.25
CA LYS A 282 5.97 -13.72 -8.40
C LYS A 282 6.61 -13.79 -7.02
N VAL A 283 6.95 -12.61 -6.48
CA VAL A 283 7.55 -12.49 -5.15
C VAL A 283 6.65 -11.63 -4.28
N TYR A 284 6.23 -12.19 -3.15
CA TYR A 284 5.44 -11.50 -2.14
C TYR A 284 6.26 -11.31 -0.87
N ASN A 285 6.06 -10.18 -0.17
CA ASN A 285 6.69 -9.90 1.11
C ASN A 285 5.60 -9.46 2.10
N GLY A 286 5.52 -10.11 3.25
CA GLY A 286 4.50 -9.80 4.25
C GLY A 286 4.66 -10.60 5.54
N LEU A 287 3.89 -10.21 6.56
CA LEU A 287 3.78 -10.99 7.79
C LEU A 287 2.90 -12.21 7.56
N ILE A 288 3.28 -13.36 8.09
CA ILE A 288 2.41 -14.53 8.06
C ILE A 288 1.22 -14.27 8.99
N HIS A 289 0.03 -14.20 8.39
CA HIS A 289 -1.24 -14.15 9.11
C HIS A 289 -1.82 -15.54 9.33
N LYS A 290 -1.69 -16.40 8.32
CA LYS A 290 -2.14 -17.79 8.39
C LYS A 290 -1.15 -18.67 7.62
N ASP A 291 -0.79 -19.77 8.24
CA ASP A 291 0.03 -20.81 7.63
C ASP A 291 -0.74 -22.15 7.71
N ALA A 292 -1.40 -22.51 6.60
CA ALA A 292 -2.25 -23.69 6.51
C ALA A 292 -1.72 -24.67 5.45
N PRO A 293 -2.15 -25.96 5.48
CA PRO A 293 -1.70 -26.94 4.52
C PRO A 293 -2.06 -26.63 3.07
N ASP A 294 -3.11 -25.86 2.83
CA ASP A 294 -3.63 -25.50 1.51
C ASP A 294 -3.25 -24.10 1.05
N GLU A 295 -2.98 -23.17 1.98
CA GLU A 295 -2.63 -21.79 1.64
C GLU A 295 -1.72 -21.12 2.68
N VAL A 296 -0.97 -20.13 2.23
CA VAL A 296 -0.31 -19.13 3.08
C VAL A 296 -0.99 -17.79 2.88
N VAL A 297 -1.33 -17.13 3.98
CA VAL A 297 -1.92 -15.78 3.95
C VAL A 297 -0.92 -14.80 4.54
N LEU A 298 -0.53 -13.81 3.75
CA LEU A 298 0.40 -12.76 4.12
C LEU A 298 -0.32 -11.43 4.30
N ILE A 299 0.01 -10.68 5.33
CA ILE A 299 -0.33 -9.26 5.44
C ILE A 299 0.84 -8.46 4.85
N ALA A 300 0.62 -7.88 3.68
CA ALA A 300 1.63 -7.09 2.98
C ALA A 300 1.58 -5.60 3.38
N SER A 301 0.41 -5.09 3.77
CA SER A 301 0.21 -3.72 4.27
C SER A 301 -1.04 -3.64 5.15
N ALA A 302 -1.35 -2.44 5.68
CA ALA A 302 -2.56 -2.18 6.45
C ALA A 302 -3.87 -2.50 5.70
N THR A 303 -3.81 -2.54 4.38
CA THR A 303 -4.98 -2.72 3.50
C THR A 303 -4.84 -3.88 2.53
N GLU A 304 -3.74 -4.64 2.61
CA GLU A 304 -3.45 -5.71 1.65
C GLU A 304 -3.15 -7.03 2.35
N THR A 305 -3.99 -8.00 2.05
CA THR A 305 -3.80 -9.40 2.43
C THR A 305 -3.64 -10.22 1.16
N ILE A 306 -2.59 -11.03 1.09
CA ILE A 306 -2.23 -11.84 -0.08
C ILE A 306 -2.45 -13.30 0.28
N HIS A 307 -3.25 -14.00 -0.52
CA HIS A 307 -3.48 -15.43 -0.42
C HIS A 307 -2.64 -16.15 -1.47
N VAL A 308 -1.78 -17.06 -1.05
CA VAL A 308 -0.93 -17.87 -1.94
C VAL A 308 -1.23 -19.34 -1.69
N SER A 309 -1.70 -20.04 -2.72
CA SER A 309 -1.88 -21.50 -2.62
C SER A 309 -0.55 -22.19 -2.38
N ARG A 310 -0.52 -23.19 -1.51
CA ARG A 310 0.71 -23.98 -1.26
C ARG A 310 1.28 -24.58 -2.52
N ASP A 311 0.44 -25.04 -3.43
CA ASP A 311 0.85 -25.65 -4.69
C ASP A 311 1.56 -24.66 -5.64
N GLU A 312 1.32 -23.35 -5.46
CA GLU A 312 1.98 -22.30 -6.23
C GLU A 312 3.32 -21.87 -5.63
N ILE A 313 3.59 -22.19 -4.36
CA ILE A 313 4.81 -21.74 -3.67
C ILE A 313 6.00 -22.57 -4.16
N GLU A 314 7.06 -21.88 -4.58
CA GLU A 314 8.37 -22.46 -4.88
C GLU A 314 9.29 -22.36 -3.68
N GLU A 315 9.34 -21.19 -3.03
CA GLU A 315 10.23 -20.91 -1.90
C GLU A 315 9.56 -19.99 -0.88
N MET A 316 9.83 -20.23 0.41
CA MET A 316 9.53 -19.33 1.52
C MET A 316 10.78 -19.11 2.34
N ARG A 317 11.12 -17.83 2.60
CA ARG A 317 12.30 -17.49 3.41
C ARG A 317 12.04 -16.21 4.22
N PRO A 318 12.75 -16.01 5.35
CA PRO A 318 12.71 -14.75 6.06
C PRO A 318 13.11 -13.58 5.15
N SER A 319 12.41 -12.47 5.29
CA SER A 319 12.72 -11.24 4.57
C SER A 319 13.48 -10.27 5.46
N HIS A 320 14.51 -9.65 4.91
CA HIS A 320 15.23 -8.55 5.57
C HIS A 320 14.59 -7.18 5.28
N THR A 321 13.46 -7.14 4.59
CA THR A 321 12.76 -5.90 4.24
C THR A 321 11.50 -5.79 5.08
N SER A 322 11.42 -4.77 5.92
CA SER A 322 10.25 -4.46 6.74
C SER A 322 9.00 -4.22 5.87
N ILE A 323 7.82 -4.54 6.39
CA ILE A 323 6.55 -4.10 5.79
C ILE A 323 6.27 -2.62 6.08
N MET A 324 6.91 -2.03 7.11
CA MET A 324 6.90 -0.59 7.30
C MET A 324 7.71 0.06 6.16
N PRO A 325 7.10 0.91 5.32
CA PRO A 325 7.82 1.50 4.20
C PRO A 325 8.91 2.46 4.67
N ALA A 326 10.07 2.44 4.02
CA ALA A 326 11.05 3.49 4.16
C ALA A 326 10.53 4.81 3.55
N GLY A 327 11.04 5.96 4.00
CA GLY A 327 10.69 7.27 3.44
C GLY A 327 9.43 7.92 4.01
N LEU A 328 8.79 7.34 5.03
CA LEU A 328 7.71 8.00 5.78
C LEU A 328 8.20 9.28 6.45
N ASP A 329 9.43 9.28 6.94
CA ASP A 329 10.13 10.45 7.51
C ASP A 329 10.26 11.62 6.52
N LYS A 330 10.38 11.31 5.22
CA LYS A 330 10.50 12.33 4.14
C LYS A 330 9.18 13.03 3.82
N GLN A 331 8.06 12.47 4.29
CA GLN A 331 6.76 13.10 4.24
C GLN A 331 6.57 14.15 5.35
N LEU A 332 7.49 14.19 6.32
CA LEU A 332 7.45 15.06 7.48
C LEU A 332 8.54 16.15 7.39
N THR A 333 8.23 17.33 7.88
CA THR A 333 9.28 18.32 8.13
C THR A 333 10.18 17.87 9.29
N PRO A 334 11.42 18.38 9.42
CA PRO A 334 12.29 18.06 10.56
C PRO A 334 11.63 18.32 11.92
N GLN A 335 10.80 19.38 12.02
CA GLN A 335 10.06 19.68 13.25
C GLN A 335 8.93 18.67 13.51
N GLU A 336 8.18 18.27 12.50
CA GLU A 336 7.13 17.25 12.65
C GLU A 336 7.73 15.90 13.04
N LEU A 337 8.90 15.55 12.52
CA LEU A 337 9.62 14.34 12.90
C LEU A 337 10.12 14.41 14.36
N ALA A 338 10.64 15.56 14.77
CA ALA A 338 11.04 15.81 16.16
C ALA A 338 9.84 15.74 17.13
N ASP A 339 8.71 16.36 16.76
CA ASP A 339 7.48 16.30 17.54
C ASP A 339 6.95 14.86 17.67
N LEU A 340 6.97 14.09 16.58
CA LEU A 340 6.60 12.68 16.57
C LEU A 340 7.46 11.84 17.53
N VAL A 341 8.77 12.02 17.48
CA VAL A 341 9.70 11.31 18.39
C VAL A 341 9.47 11.74 19.84
N ALA A 342 9.25 13.03 20.10
CA ALA A 342 8.92 13.52 21.45
C ALA A 342 7.62 12.89 21.97
N PHE A 343 6.59 12.74 21.13
CA PHE A 343 5.35 12.02 21.48
C PHE A 343 5.63 10.56 21.83
N LEU A 344 6.32 9.82 20.97
CA LEU A 344 6.63 8.40 21.19
C LEU A 344 7.54 8.20 22.41
N ARG A 345 8.48 9.10 22.65
CA ARG A 345 9.39 9.04 23.81
C ARG A 345 8.66 9.24 25.13
N ASN A 346 7.55 9.97 25.13
CA ASN A 346 6.69 10.16 26.32
C ASN A 346 5.67 9.03 26.54
N ALA A 347 5.57 8.06 25.64
CA ALA A 347 4.76 6.86 25.74
C ALA A 347 5.41 5.86 26.72
N LYS A 348 4.98 5.87 27.99
CA LYS A 348 5.55 5.08 29.10
C LYS A 348 4.53 4.15 29.72
#